data_c8c457f046a282a092f30ebade07e43d
#
_entry.id   c8c457f046a282a092f30ebade07e43d
#
_cell.length_a   1.000
_cell.length_b   1.000
_cell.length_c   1.000
_cell.angle_alpha   90.00
_cell.angle_beta   90.00
_cell.angle_gamma   90.00
#
_symmetry.space_group_name_H-M   'P 1'
#
loop_
_entity.id
_entity.type
_entity.pdbx_description
1 polymer ?
#
loop_
_entity_poly.entity_id
_entity_poly.type
_entity_poly.pdbx_seq_one_letter_code
_entity_poly.pdbx_strand_id
1 'polypeptide(L)'
;MEQTTQEQINAQWSVLSDNFNNYVCEELRTDRPAEWRKLIEQNAPPARPLRILDAGCGPGFFSVVLSKAGHTVTRIDGSEGMLAFARQNAAAHSVSPELLQGDFGHLPFPDGTFDLVVSRNVTHIIRDHLAVYGEWFRVLRPGGVLLIFDANWHLPYQPGPIREEAIRRERETLAKYGRGYTYDGSYEYIDSTLEPENYKVFGRATRPDFDFGVLRQLPFVNLSFERDVTEKLWSEKEKLAYAATPLFLLRAEKPAK
;
A
#
# COMPACT_ATOMS: atom_id res chain seq x y z
N MET A 1 3.76 -28.26 -1.73
CA MET A 1 4.28 -27.15 -0.92
C MET A 1 3.11 -26.57 -0.16
N GLU A 2 3.25 -26.42 1.15
CA GLU A 2 2.22 -25.81 2.00
C GLU A 2 2.11 -24.33 1.63
N GLN A 3 0.89 -23.84 1.42
CA GLN A 3 0.69 -22.43 1.04
C GLN A 3 1.01 -21.53 2.24
N THR A 4 1.78 -20.45 2.03
CA THR A 4 2.06 -19.44 3.06
C THR A 4 0.76 -18.91 3.68
N THR A 5 0.62 -18.98 5.00
CA THR A 5 -0.56 -18.50 5.71
C THR A 5 -0.50 -16.99 5.92
N GLN A 6 -1.64 -16.34 6.24
CA GLN A 6 -1.66 -14.92 6.60
C GLN A 6 -0.79 -14.64 7.83
N GLU A 7 -0.74 -15.57 8.79
CA GLU A 7 0.12 -15.46 9.98
C GLU A 7 1.61 -15.43 9.61
N GLN A 8 2.04 -16.24 8.64
CA GLN A 8 3.42 -16.25 8.16
C GLN A 8 3.78 -14.94 7.45
N ILE A 9 2.84 -14.38 6.66
CA ILE A 9 3.00 -13.06 6.04
C ILE A 9 3.14 -11.99 7.13
N ASN A 10 2.26 -11.97 8.12
CA ASN A 10 2.30 -11.01 9.23
C ASN A 10 3.61 -11.12 10.04
N ALA A 11 4.11 -12.34 10.28
CA ALA A 11 5.38 -12.57 10.96
C ALA A 11 6.57 -12.03 10.13
N GLN A 12 6.59 -12.26 8.83
CA GLN A 12 7.62 -11.72 7.93
C GLN A 12 7.65 -10.18 7.97
N TRP A 13 6.49 -9.53 7.88
CA TRP A 13 6.38 -8.09 7.98
C TRP A 13 6.81 -7.55 9.36
N SER A 14 6.61 -8.33 10.42
CA SER A 14 7.11 -7.95 11.75
C SER A 14 8.64 -7.95 11.81
N VAL A 15 9.31 -8.88 11.13
CA VAL A 15 10.78 -8.89 11.01
C VAL A 15 11.29 -7.70 10.19
N LEU A 16 10.57 -7.29 9.16
CA LEU A 16 10.95 -6.19 8.27
C LEU A 16 10.56 -4.81 8.80
N SER A 17 9.85 -4.74 9.93
CA SER A 17 9.22 -3.52 10.44
C SER A 17 10.20 -2.36 10.71
N ASP A 18 11.41 -2.63 11.21
CA ASP A 18 12.44 -1.60 11.45
C ASP A 18 12.85 -0.89 10.15
N ASN A 19 13.09 -1.64 9.08
CA ASN A 19 13.47 -1.07 7.78
C ASN A 19 12.35 -0.20 7.20
N PHE A 20 11.12 -0.70 7.26
CA PHE A 20 9.94 0.05 6.81
C PHE A 20 9.69 1.29 7.65
N ASN A 21 9.88 1.21 8.98
CA ASN A 21 9.74 2.36 9.85
C ASN A 21 10.77 3.44 9.54
N ASN A 22 12.03 3.08 9.30
CA ASN A 22 13.07 4.03 8.93
C ASN A 22 12.68 4.78 7.65
N TYR A 23 12.17 4.07 6.64
CA TYR A 23 11.66 4.65 5.42
C TYR A 23 10.50 5.62 5.67
N VAL A 24 9.50 5.22 6.45
CA VAL A 24 8.34 6.07 6.81
C VAL A 24 8.78 7.31 7.58
N CYS A 25 9.71 7.17 8.54
CA CYS A 25 10.25 8.30 9.31
C CYS A 25 11.03 9.30 8.41
N GLU A 26 11.81 8.80 7.45
CA GLU A 26 12.49 9.64 6.46
C GLU A 26 11.46 10.41 5.60
N GLU A 27 10.44 9.73 5.12
CA GLU A 27 9.39 10.32 4.28
C GLU A 27 8.57 11.37 5.03
N LEU A 28 8.20 11.12 6.28
CA LEU A 28 7.44 12.06 7.13
C LEU A 28 8.18 13.38 7.42
N ARG A 29 9.51 13.43 7.26
CA ARG A 29 10.33 14.64 7.46
C ARG A 29 10.50 15.50 6.22
N THR A 30 9.95 15.07 5.09
CA THR A 30 10.03 15.78 3.80
C THR A 30 8.77 16.60 3.56
N ASP A 31 8.63 17.17 2.36
CA ASP A 31 7.42 17.82 1.85
C ASP A 31 6.41 16.82 1.24
N ARG A 32 6.82 15.57 1.01
CA ARG A 32 5.96 14.54 0.40
C ARG A 32 4.63 14.27 1.13
N PRO A 33 4.55 14.32 2.47
CA PRO A 33 3.26 14.25 3.17
C PRO A 33 2.19 15.21 2.64
N ALA A 34 2.58 16.42 2.22
CA ALA A 34 1.65 17.39 1.65
C ALA A 34 1.16 16.98 0.25
N GLU A 35 2.05 16.43 -0.59
CA GLU A 35 1.68 15.93 -1.92
C GLU A 35 0.79 14.69 -1.83
N TRP A 36 1.09 13.76 -0.93
CA TRP A 36 0.25 12.61 -0.63
C TRP A 36 -1.15 13.03 -0.18
N ARG A 37 -1.23 13.94 0.80
CA ARG A 37 -2.50 14.47 1.27
C ARG A 37 -3.30 15.09 0.13
N LYS A 38 -2.68 15.95 -0.67
CA LYS A 38 -3.31 16.62 -1.81
C LYS A 38 -3.88 15.62 -2.81
N LEU A 39 -3.11 14.60 -3.19
CA LEU A 39 -3.56 13.58 -4.14
C LEU A 39 -4.73 12.76 -3.57
N ILE A 40 -4.65 12.35 -2.29
CA ILE A 40 -5.75 11.63 -1.62
C ILE A 40 -7.02 12.50 -1.58
N GLU A 41 -6.91 13.75 -1.12
CA GLU A 41 -8.05 14.67 -1.00
C GLU A 41 -8.70 15.02 -2.35
N GLN A 42 -7.93 15.08 -3.42
CA GLN A 42 -8.43 15.30 -4.80
C GLN A 42 -9.26 14.13 -5.32
N ASN A 43 -8.97 12.92 -4.85
CA ASN A 43 -9.65 11.68 -5.27
C ASN A 43 -10.69 11.17 -4.27
N ALA A 44 -10.76 11.73 -3.08
CA ALA A 44 -11.68 11.38 -2.01
C ALA A 44 -13.06 12.06 -2.18
N PRO A 45 -14.10 11.63 -1.44
CA PRO A 45 -15.35 12.37 -1.37
C PRO A 45 -15.15 13.83 -0.92
N PRO A 46 -15.97 14.79 -1.37
CA PRO A 46 -15.76 16.22 -1.08
C PRO A 46 -16.06 16.63 0.38
N ALA A 47 -16.79 15.79 1.12
CA ALA A 47 -17.11 16.08 2.53
C ALA A 47 -15.87 16.12 3.41
N ARG A 48 -15.84 17.01 4.41
CA ARG A 48 -14.76 17.15 5.40
C ARG A 48 -15.33 17.43 6.80
N PRO A 49 -14.75 16.91 7.90
CA PRO A 49 -13.72 15.87 7.92
C PRO A 49 -14.25 14.50 7.44
N LEU A 50 -13.35 13.63 6.95
CA LEU A 50 -13.67 12.26 6.55
C LEU A 50 -13.42 11.27 7.69
N ARG A 51 -14.18 10.17 7.69
CA ARG A 51 -13.89 8.94 8.43
C ARG A 51 -13.11 8.02 7.50
N ILE A 52 -11.86 7.76 7.79
CA ILE A 52 -10.92 7.07 6.91
C ILE A 52 -10.47 5.77 7.54
N LEU A 53 -10.49 4.67 6.78
CA LEU A 53 -9.78 3.44 7.09
C LEU A 53 -8.44 3.42 6.33
N ASP A 54 -7.34 3.31 7.08
CA ASP A 54 -5.98 3.04 6.57
C ASP A 54 -5.76 1.52 6.65
N ALA A 55 -6.00 0.82 5.54
CA ALA A 55 -6.00 -0.64 5.48
C ALA A 55 -4.60 -1.16 5.13
N GLY A 56 -3.97 -1.89 6.06
CA GLY A 56 -2.56 -2.27 6.01
C GLY A 56 -1.67 -1.06 6.29
N CYS A 57 -1.89 -0.40 7.44
CA CYS A 57 -1.27 0.88 7.73
C CYS A 57 0.26 0.85 7.90
N GLY A 58 0.85 -0.34 8.10
CA GLY A 58 2.27 -0.48 8.40
C GLY A 58 2.71 0.42 9.57
N PRO A 59 3.85 1.15 9.46
CA PRO A 59 4.29 2.10 10.48
C PRO A 59 3.46 3.39 10.55
N GLY A 60 2.36 3.52 9.80
CA GLY A 60 1.34 4.54 9.97
C GLY A 60 1.57 5.84 9.20
N PHE A 61 2.18 5.82 8.02
CA PHE A 61 2.41 7.01 7.21
C PHE A 61 1.10 7.76 6.91
N PHE A 62 0.12 7.10 6.27
CA PHE A 62 -1.17 7.72 5.96
C PHE A 62 -1.94 8.08 7.21
N SER A 63 -1.87 7.25 8.24
CA SER A 63 -2.52 7.53 9.52
C SER A 63 -2.05 8.85 10.12
N VAL A 64 -0.74 9.15 10.08
CA VAL A 64 -0.18 10.42 10.55
C VAL A 64 -0.58 11.58 9.64
N VAL A 65 -0.40 11.43 8.32
CA VAL A 65 -0.66 12.49 7.34
C VAL A 65 -2.12 12.95 7.36
N LEU A 66 -3.05 11.98 7.36
CA LEU A 66 -4.48 12.26 7.29
C LEU A 66 -5.07 12.72 8.63
N SER A 67 -4.54 12.23 9.76
CA SER A 67 -4.92 12.76 11.08
C SER A 67 -4.47 14.22 11.26
N LYS A 68 -3.26 14.57 10.80
CA LYS A 68 -2.80 15.97 10.80
C LYS A 68 -3.65 16.87 9.91
N ALA A 69 -4.27 16.33 8.87
CA ALA A 69 -5.21 17.04 8.01
C ALA A 69 -6.60 17.23 8.64
N GLY A 70 -6.81 16.74 9.87
CA GLY A 70 -8.06 16.88 10.63
C GLY A 70 -9.11 15.80 10.33
N HIS A 71 -8.73 14.70 9.65
CA HIS A 71 -9.62 13.57 9.43
C HIS A 71 -9.67 12.64 10.65
N THR A 72 -10.76 11.89 10.79
CA THR A 72 -10.86 10.78 11.75
C THR A 72 -10.33 9.53 11.09
N VAL A 73 -9.20 9.03 11.57
CA VAL A 73 -8.50 7.89 10.99
C VAL A 73 -8.57 6.68 11.91
N THR A 74 -9.06 5.57 11.39
CA THR A 74 -8.91 4.22 11.95
C THR A 74 -7.89 3.48 11.10
N ARG A 75 -6.96 2.77 11.74
CA ARG A 75 -5.88 2.04 11.08
C ARG A 75 -5.87 0.59 11.50
N ILE A 76 -5.62 -0.30 10.54
CA ILE A 76 -5.54 -1.74 10.78
C ILE A 76 -4.32 -2.34 10.09
N ASP A 77 -3.61 -3.23 10.81
CA ASP A 77 -2.52 -4.04 10.26
C ASP A 77 -2.47 -5.40 10.98
N GLY A 78 -2.00 -6.42 10.28
CA GLY A 78 -1.84 -7.75 10.87
C GLY A 78 -0.52 -7.93 11.65
N SER A 79 0.48 -7.09 11.38
CA SER A 79 1.83 -7.18 11.95
C SER A 79 1.95 -6.37 13.23
N GLU A 80 2.19 -7.02 14.38
CA GLU A 80 2.42 -6.32 15.65
C GLU A 80 3.69 -5.45 15.60
N GLY A 81 4.74 -5.88 14.89
CA GLY A 81 5.95 -5.08 14.70
C GLY A 81 5.66 -3.75 13.99
N MET A 82 4.85 -3.78 12.92
CA MET A 82 4.38 -2.58 12.23
C MET A 82 3.55 -1.69 13.15
N LEU A 83 2.61 -2.27 13.89
CA LEU A 83 1.73 -1.52 14.81
C LEU A 83 2.47 -0.87 15.96
N ALA A 84 3.56 -1.49 16.46
CA ALA A 84 4.41 -0.88 17.49
C ALA A 84 5.01 0.44 16.98
N PHE A 85 5.55 0.45 15.75
CA PHE A 85 6.05 1.68 15.13
C PHE A 85 4.92 2.67 14.78
N ALA A 86 3.77 2.19 14.35
CA ALA A 86 2.63 3.06 14.08
C ALA A 86 2.19 3.84 15.34
N ARG A 87 2.22 3.21 16.54
CA ARG A 87 1.96 3.91 17.82
C ARG A 87 3.02 4.98 18.11
N GLN A 88 4.31 4.64 17.92
CA GLN A 88 5.42 5.57 18.15
C GLN A 88 5.35 6.78 17.20
N ASN A 89 5.12 6.55 15.92
CA ASN A 89 5.01 7.62 14.93
C ASN A 89 3.81 8.53 15.20
N ALA A 90 2.65 7.98 15.56
CA ALA A 90 1.50 8.78 15.94
C ALA A 90 1.80 9.68 17.15
N ALA A 91 2.41 9.14 18.19
CA ALA A 91 2.82 9.90 19.37
C ALA A 91 3.84 11.00 19.03
N ALA A 92 4.87 10.68 18.25
CA ALA A 92 5.90 11.64 17.79
C ALA A 92 5.31 12.80 16.98
N HIS A 93 4.20 12.57 16.29
CA HIS A 93 3.51 13.57 15.49
C HIS A 93 2.27 14.18 16.16
N SER A 94 2.03 13.86 17.45
CA SER A 94 0.92 14.40 18.26
C SER A 94 -0.46 14.13 17.64
N VAL A 95 -0.66 12.92 17.08
CA VAL A 95 -1.94 12.44 16.56
C VAL A 95 -2.33 11.14 17.25
N SER A 96 -3.64 10.85 17.32
CA SER A 96 -4.17 9.68 18.01
C SER A 96 -5.20 8.93 17.17
N PRO A 97 -4.82 8.40 15.99
CA PRO A 97 -5.72 7.57 15.21
C PRO A 97 -6.05 6.28 15.96
N GLU A 98 -7.28 5.79 15.82
CA GLU A 98 -7.68 4.49 16.35
C GLU A 98 -6.81 3.39 15.72
N LEU A 99 -6.39 2.41 16.52
CA LEU A 99 -5.49 1.34 16.10
C LEU A 99 -6.08 -0.03 16.39
N LEU A 100 -6.18 -0.86 15.37
CA LEU A 100 -6.56 -2.27 15.50
C LEU A 100 -5.47 -3.19 14.95
N GLN A 101 -5.25 -4.30 15.66
CA GLN A 101 -4.56 -5.45 15.06
C GLN A 101 -5.60 -6.39 14.47
N GLY A 102 -5.45 -6.75 13.21
CA GLY A 102 -6.41 -7.62 12.56
C GLY A 102 -6.16 -7.84 11.09
N ASP A 103 -7.01 -8.66 10.50
CA ASP A 103 -7.04 -8.93 9.08
C ASP A 103 -7.88 -7.86 8.37
N PHE A 104 -7.28 -7.15 7.43
CA PHE A 104 -7.97 -6.15 6.62
C PHE A 104 -8.94 -6.76 5.58
N GLY A 105 -8.98 -8.08 5.47
CA GLY A 105 -9.99 -8.85 4.74
C GLY A 105 -11.20 -9.26 5.58
N HIS A 106 -11.16 -9.06 6.91
CA HIS A 106 -12.24 -9.34 7.85
C HIS A 106 -12.34 -8.22 8.88
N LEU A 107 -13.01 -7.15 8.52
CA LEU A 107 -13.05 -5.91 9.27
C LEU A 107 -14.13 -5.91 10.36
N PRO A 108 -13.81 -5.60 11.64
CA PRO A 108 -14.78 -5.61 12.73
C PRO A 108 -15.64 -4.34 12.76
N PHE A 109 -16.02 -3.83 11.59
CA PHE A 109 -16.83 -2.61 11.45
C PHE A 109 -18.16 -2.90 10.77
N PRO A 110 -19.22 -2.18 11.15
CA PRO A 110 -20.50 -2.22 10.44
C PRO A 110 -20.37 -1.78 8.97
N ASP A 111 -21.36 -2.18 8.16
CA ASP A 111 -21.51 -1.70 6.80
C ASP A 111 -21.61 -0.17 6.78
N GLY A 112 -20.98 0.46 5.80
CA GLY A 112 -21.08 1.91 5.61
C GLY A 112 -20.42 2.77 6.69
N THR A 113 -19.40 2.26 7.36
CA THR A 113 -18.67 2.97 8.44
C THR A 113 -17.82 4.11 7.92
N PHE A 114 -17.13 3.94 6.78
CA PHE A 114 -16.08 4.86 6.32
C PHE A 114 -16.49 5.65 5.08
N ASP A 115 -16.00 6.88 5.00
CA ASP A 115 -16.09 7.73 3.82
C ASP A 115 -15.05 7.35 2.78
N LEU A 116 -13.88 6.91 3.25
CA LEU A 116 -12.71 6.60 2.45
C LEU A 116 -11.99 5.37 3.03
N VAL A 117 -11.64 4.44 2.17
CA VAL A 117 -10.66 3.40 2.45
C VAL A 117 -9.42 3.73 1.63
N VAL A 118 -8.26 3.83 2.29
CA VAL A 118 -6.97 3.99 1.63
C VAL A 118 -6.08 2.80 1.92
N SER A 119 -5.27 2.40 0.95
CA SER A 119 -4.28 1.34 1.10
C SER A 119 -3.04 1.68 0.28
N ARG A 120 -1.84 1.49 0.86
CA ARG A 120 -0.56 1.78 0.20
C ARG A 120 0.42 0.63 0.37
N ASN A 121 0.90 0.07 -0.74
CA ASN A 121 1.87 -1.03 -0.76
C ASN A 121 1.40 -2.26 0.06
N VAL A 122 0.15 -2.65 -0.11
CA VAL A 122 -0.50 -3.76 0.61
C VAL A 122 -1.12 -4.75 -0.34
N THR A 123 -1.74 -4.28 -1.40
CA THR A 123 -2.55 -5.15 -2.25
C THR A 123 -1.71 -6.16 -3.03
N HIS A 124 -0.40 -5.96 -3.14
CA HIS A 124 0.52 -6.94 -3.72
C HIS A 124 0.73 -8.20 -2.85
N ILE A 125 0.36 -8.16 -1.57
CA ILE A 125 0.46 -9.32 -0.65
C ILE A 125 -0.89 -9.98 -0.37
N ILE A 126 -1.97 -9.51 -0.98
CA ILE A 126 -3.31 -10.11 -0.84
C ILE A 126 -3.38 -11.41 -1.64
N ARG A 127 -3.99 -12.43 -1.06
CA ARG A 127 -4.20 -13.73 -1.71
C ARG A 127 -5.57 -13.83 -2.38
N ASP A 128 -6.60 -13.33 -1.71
CA ASP A 128 -7.99 -13.28 -2.23
C ASP A 128 -8.43 -11.82 -2.36
N HIS A 129 -8.09 -11.23 -3.49
CA HIS A 129 -8.43 -9.84 -3.79
C HIS A 129 -9.93 -9.61 -3.85
N LEU A 130 -10.70 -10.59 -4.33
CA LEU A 130 -12.15 -10.44 -4.44
C LEU A 130 -12.79 -10.35 -3.06
N ALA A 131 -12.39 -11.21 -2.13
CA ALA A 131 -12.86 -11.18 -0.75
C ALA A 131 -12.48 -9.87 -0.05
N VAL A 132 -11.20 -9.47 -0.14
CA VAL A 132 -10.69 -8.24 0.51
C VAL A 132 -11.36 -6.98 -0.05
N TYR A 133 -11.45 -6.85 -1.38
CA TYR A 133 -12.11 -5.68 -1.99
C TYR A 133 -13.61 -5.67 -1.73
N GLY A 134 -14.25 -6.84 -1.61
CA GLY A 134 -15.64 -6.99 -1.18
C GLY A 134 -15.86 -6.48 0.24
N GLU A 135 -14.93 -6.78 1.14
CA GLU A 135 -14.96 -6.30 2.53
C GLU A 135 -14.73 -4.78 2.61
N TRP A 136 -13.81 -4.24 1.83
CA TRP A 136 -13.60 -2.80 1.72
C TRP A 136 -14.82 -2.09 1.12
N PHE A 137 -15.48 -2.71 0.11
CA PHE A 137 -16.77 -2.23 -0.40
C PHE A 137 -17.84 -2.21 0.69
N ARG A 138 -17.94 -3.27 1.50
CA ARG A 138 -18.95 -3.39 2.56
C ARG A 138 -18.85 -2.24 3.56
N VAL A 139 -17.65 -1.96 4.05
CA VAL A 139 -17.43 -0.93 5.08
C VAL A 139 -17.47 0.50 4.55
N LEU A 140 -17.37 0.73 3.25
CA LEU A 140 -17.61 2.04 2.65
C LEU A 140 -19.09 2.41 2.72
N ARG A 141 -19.40 3.66 3.09
CA ARG A 141 -20.75 4.21 3.00
C ARG A 141 -21.14 4.40 1.52
N PRO A 142 -22.46 4.55 1.20
CA PRO A 142 -22.89 5.02 -0.12
C PRO A 142 -22.18 6.35 -0.48
N GLY A 143 -21.61 6.43 -1.69
CA GLY A 143 -20.77 7.55 -2.15
C GLY A 143 -19.37 7.58 -1.55
N GLY A 144 -18.97 6.56 -0.78
CA GLY A 144 -17.61 6.39 -0.26
C GLY A 144 -16.63 5.93 -1.35
N VAL A 145 -15.35 6.16 -1.16
CA VAL A 145 -14.29 5.92 -2.16
C VAL A 145 -13.25 4.95 -1.61
N LEU A 146 -12.77 4.07 -2.47
CA LEU A 146 -11.57 3.25 -2.28
C LEU A 146 -10.42 3.85 -3.08
N LEU A 147 -9.27 4.06 -2.45
CA LEU A 147 -8.01 4.44 -3.10
C LEU A 147 -6.93 3.41 -2.81
N ILE A 148 -6.33 2.86 -3.85
CA ILE A 148 -5.23 1.91 -3.77
C ILE A 148 -4.01 2.54 -4.45
N PHE A 149 -2.90 2.63 -3.70
CA PHE A 149 -1.58 3.01 -4.17
C PHE A 149 -0.65 1.81 -4.05
N ASP A 150 -0.22 1.25 -5.17
CA ASP A 150 0.66 0.08 -5.18
C ASP A 150 1.48 0.01 -6.47
N ALA A 151 2.35 -0.99 -6.60
CA ALA A 151 3.17 -1.20 -7.78
C ALA A 151 3.24 -2.68 -8.17
N ASN A 152 3.93 -2.97 -9.27
CA ASN A 152 4.14 -4.34 -9.74
C ASN A 152 5.36 -4.98 -9.06
N TRP A 153 5.39 -5.00 -7.71
CA TRP A 153 6.52 -5.50 -6.91
C TRP A 153 6.91 -6.94 -7.19
N HIS A 154 6.02 -7.73 -7.79
CA HIS A 154 6.25 -9.13 -8.16
C HIS A 154 7.07 -9.28 -9.44
N LEU A 155 7.03 -8.32 -10.37
CA LEU A 155 7.66 -8.47 -11.68
C LEU A 155 9.19 -8.58 -11.65
N PRO A 156 9.94 -7.90 -10.76
CA PRO A 156 11.40 -8.10 -10.66
C PRO A 156 11.82 -9.51 -10.22
N TYR A 157 10.90 -10.30 -9.64
CA TYR A 157 11.18 -11.70 -9.29
C TYR A 157 11.04 -12.65 -10.49
N GLN A 158 10.40 -12.21 -11.56
CA GLN A 158 10.19 -13.00 -12.77
C GLN A 158 11.28 -12.71 -13.80
N PRO A 159 11.77 -13.74 -14.54
CA PRO A 159 12.72 -13.51 -15.64
C PRO A 159 12.16 -12.58 -16.71
N GLY A 160 12.93 -11.62 -17.17
CA GLY A 160 12.55 -10.73 -18.24
C GLY A 160 13.08 -9.30 -18.12
N PRO A 161 12.68 -8.40 -19.02
CA PRO A 161 13.25 -7.07 -19.12
C PRO A 161 13.03 -6.19 -17.89
N ILE A 162 11.94 -6.39 -17.14
CA ILE A 162 11.67 -5.64 -15.90
C ILE A 162 12.68 -6.04 -14.82
N ARG A 163 13.01 -7.33 -14.69
CA ARG A 163 14.05 -7.79 -13.77
C ARG A 163 15.42 -7.20 -14.13
N GLU A 164 15.80 -7.24 -15.39
CA GLU A 164 17.07 -6.70 -15.86
C GLU A 164 17.19 -5.20 -15.57
N GLU A 165 16.11 -4.46 -15.82
CA GLU A 165 16.03 -3.03 -15.51
C GLU A 165 16.06 -2.77 -13.99
N ALA A 166 15.39 -3.56 -13.18
CA ALA A 166 15.41 -3.44 -11.72
C ALA A 166 16.83 -3.68 -11.16
N ILE A 167 17.54 -4.70 -11.65
CA ILE A 167 18.94 -4.97 -11.27
C ILE A 167 19.85 -3.80 -11.66
N ARG A 168 19.71 -3.26 -12.87
CA ARG A 168 20.49 -2.11 -13.31
C ARG A 168 20.28 -0.91 -12.40
N ARG A 169 19.02 -0.57 -12.10
CA ARG A 169 18.64 0.54 -11.23
C ARG A 169 19.10 0.36 -9.80
N GLU A 170 19.05 -0.85 -9.29
CA GLU A 170 19.55 -1.16 -7.95
C GLU A 170 21.05 -0.89 -7.86
N ARG A 171 21.84 -1.33 -8.84
CA ARG A 171 23.29 -1.05 -8.91
C ARG A 171 23.58 0.45 -8.97
N GLU A 172 22.84 1.20 -9.79
CA GLU A 172 22.98 2.66 -9.88
C GLU A 172 22.61 3.35 -8.56
N THR A 173 21.53 2.89 -7.91
CA THR A 173 21.10 3.42 -6.61
C THR A 173 22.16 3.16 -5.54
N LEU A 174 22.70 1.96 -5.50
CA LEU A 174 23.77 1.60 -4.57
C LEU A 174 25.03 2.45 -4.81
N ALA A 175 25.45 2.62 -6.07
CA ALA A 175 26.60 3.43 -6.42
C ALA A 175 26.43 4.91 -6.03
N LYS A 176 25.22 5.47 -6.20
CA LYS A 176 24.95 6.88 -5.94
C LYS A 176 24.68 7.20 -4.47
N TYR A 177 23.98 6.31 -3.75
CA TYR A 177 23.47 6.56 -2.40
C TYR A 177 24.08 5.66 -1.32
N GLY A 178 24.96 4.72 -1.68
CA GLY A 178 25.64 3.83 -0.74
C GLY A 178 24.77 2.73 -0.14
N ARG A 179 23.47 2.71 -0.44
CA ARG A 179 22.52 1.65 -0.06
C ARG A 179 21.37 1.56 -1.07
N GLY A 180 20.96 0.33 -1.36
CA GLY A 180 19.74 0.05 -2.11
C GLY A 180 18.48 0.16 -1.25
N TYR A 181 17.35 -0.24 -1.83
CA TYR A 181 16.05 -0.34 -1.15
C TYR A 181 15.51 -1.77 -1.11
N THR A 182 16.22 -2.74 -1.68
CA THR A 182 15.79 -4.14 -1.61
C THR A 182 15.90 -4.64 -0.18
N TYR A 183 14.77 -5.08 0.35
CA TYR A 183 14.67 -5.55 1.74
C TYR A 183 15.15 -6.99 1.88
N ASP A 184 15.06 -7.78 0.82
CA ASP A 184 15.33 -9.22 0.79
C ASP A 184 16.66 -9.56 0.10
N GLY A 185 17.52 -8.59 -0.12
CA GLY A 185 18.74 -8.71 -0.89
C GLY A 185 18.62 -8.17 -2.31
N SER A 186 19.71 -8.25 -3.08
CA SER A 186 19.71 -7.75 -4.45
C SER A 186 18.88 -8.64 -5.38
N TYR A 187 18.10 -8.05 -6.28
CA TYR A 187 17.41 -8.76 -7.36
C TYR A 187 18.37 -9.60 -8.22
N GLU A 188 19.64 -9.22 -8.28
CA GLU A 188 20.68 -9.99 -9.00
C GLU A 188 20.88 -11.39 -8.43
N TYR A 189 20.79 -11.53 -7.10
CA TYR A 189 21.04 -12.78 -6.39
C TYR A 189 19.74 -13.55 -6.05
N ILE A 190 18.59 -12.96 -6.28
CA ILE A 190 17.32 -13.64 -6.04
C ILE A 190 17.12 -14.68 -7.15
N ASP A 191 17.03 -15.95 -6.75
CA ASP A 191 16.60 -17.01 -7.65
C ASP A 191 15.16 -16.74 -8.11
N SER A 192 14.99 -16.57 -9.42
CA SER A 192 13.67 -16.32 -10.00
C SER A 192 12.68 -17.48 -9.85
N THR A 193 13.15 -18.65 -9.43
CA THR A 193 12.29 -19.80 -9.09
C THR A 193 11.72 -19.69 -7.67
N LEU A 194 12.23 -18.75 -6.87
CA LEU A 194 11.82 -18.47 -5.49
C LEU A 194 10.89 -17.26 -5.39
N GLU A 195 10.09 -17.02 -6.43
CA GLU A 195 9.05 -15.98 -6.36
C GLU A 195 8.19 -16.17 -5.09
N PRO A 196 8.01 -15.12 -4.26
CA PRO A 196 7.19 -15.22 -3.06
C PRO A 196 5.79 -15.75 -3.36
N GLU A 197 5.31 -16.69 -2.53
CA GLU A 197 4.01 -17.36 -2.75
C GLU A 197 2.84 -16.39 -2.90
N ASN A 198 2.87 -15.26 -2.18
CA ASN A 198 1.87 -14.22 -2.31
C ASN A 198 1.89 -13.51 -3.66
N TYR A 199 3.02 -13.53 -4.39
CA TYR A 199 3.12 -12.95 -5.72
C TYR A 199 2.63 -13.88 -6.83
N LYS A 200 2.61 -15.18 -6.61
CA LYS A 200 2.14 -16.17 -7.60
C LYS A 200 0.67 -15.98 -7.98
N VAL A 201 -0.11 -15.29 -7.16
CA VAL A 201 -1.51 -14.94 -7.46
C VAL A 201 -1.63 -14.11 -8.72
N PHE A 202 -0.65 -13.29 -9.04
CA PHE A 202 -0.65 -12.43 -10.22
C PHE A 202 -0.24 -13.19 -11.49
N GLY A 203 0.56 -14.25 -11.37
CA GLY A 203 1.13 -14.95 -12.53
C GLY A 203 1.87 -13.96 -13.43
N ARG A 204 1.41 -13.83 -14.68
CA ARG A 204 1.95 -12.83 -15.65
C ARG A 204 1.10 -11.56 -15.75
N ALA A 205 0.05 -11.44 -14.96
CA ALA A 205 -0.80 -10.26 -15.00
C ALA A 205 -0.06 -9.03 -14.49
N THR A 206 -0.33 -7.90 -15.10
CA THR A 206 0.20 -6.61 -14.68
C THR A 206 -0.86 -5.86 -13.88
N ARG A 207 -0.40 -5.12 -12.90
CA ARG A 207 -1.22 -4.21 -12.12
C ARG A 207 -1.08 -2.79 -12.70
N PRO A 208 -2.08 -1.94 -12.69
CA PRO A 208 -3.38 -2.09 -12.00
C PRO A 208 -4.46 -2.85 -12.79
N ASP A 209 -4.19 -3.37 -13.98
CA ASP A 209 -5.22 -4.03 -14.81
C ASP A 209 -5.81 -5.25 -14.13
N PHE A 210 -5.01 -6.04 -13.40
CA PHE A 210 -5.47 -7.16 -12.60
C PHE A 210 -6.49 -6.68 -11.54
N ASP A 211 -6.12 -5.71 -10.72
CA ASP A 211 -6.97 -5.17 -9.66
C ASP A 211 -8.26 -4.57 -10.23
N PHE A 212 -8.15 -3.83 -11.32
CA PHE A 212 -9.30 -3.25 -12.02
C PHE A 212 -10.28 -4.33 -12.49
N GLY A 213 -9.75 -5.45 -13.01
CA GLY A 213 -10.54 -6.62 -13.39
C GLY A 213 -11.27 -7.27 -12.21
N VAL A 214 -10.66 -7.31 -11.03
CA VAL A 214 -11.29 -7.82 -9.81
C VAL A 214 -12.38 -6.85 -9.33
N LEU A 215 -12.07 -5.54 -9.25
CA LEU A 215 -13.03 -4.52 -8.81
C LEU A 215 -14.27 -4.44 -9.68
N ARG A 216 -14.15 -4.73 -10.98
CA ARG A 216 -15.31 -4.80 -11.90
C ARG A 216 -16.28 -5.95 -11.61
N GLN A 217 -15.90 -6.93 -10.81
CA GLN A 217 -16.78 -8.02 -10.35
C GLN A 217 -17.62 -7.59 -9.13
N LEU A 218 -17.26 -6.48 -8.51
CA LEU A 218 -17.96 -5.87 -7.38
C LEU A 218 -18.80 -4.69 -7.86
N PRO A 219 -19.84 -4.27 -7.11
CA PRO A 219 -20.75 -3.22 -7.56
C PRO A 219 -20.15 -1.80 -7.41
N PHE A 220 -18.86 -1.63 -7.58
CA PHE A 220 -18.21 -0.32 -7.67
C PHE A 220 -18.58 0.39 -8.96
N VAL A 221 -18.66 1.71 -8.89
CA VAL A 221 -18.85 2.62 -10.03
C VAL A 221 -17.69 3.61 -10.13
N ASN A 222 -17.64 4.38 -11.21
CA ASN A 222 -16.59 5.41 -11.41
C ASN A 222 -15.17 4.88 -11.19
N LEU A 223 -14.90 3.64 -11.67
CA LEU A 223 -13.58 3.04 -11.60
C LEU A 223 -12.63 3.77 -12.56
N SER A 224 -11.49 4.14 -12.03
CA SER A 224 -10.39 4.74 -12.81
C SER A 224 -9.04 4.33 -12.22
N PHE A 225 -7.98 4.46 -13.02
CA PHE A 225 -6.61 4.31 -12.53
C PHE A 225 -5.64 5.22 -13.29
N GLU A 226 -4.57 5.60 -12.59
CA GLU A 226 -3.38 6.22 -13.16
C GLU A 226 -2.23 5.24 -13.01
N ARG A 227 -1.55 4.92 -14.12
CA ARG A 227 -0.47 3.90 -14.14
C ARG A 227 0.81 4.35 -13.48
N ASP A 228 1.01 5.65 -13.38
CA ASP A 228 2.22 6.24 -12.82
C ASP A 228 1.90 7.56 -12.12
N VAL A 229 2.00 7.54 -10.80
CA VAL A 229 1.84 8.72 -9.93
C VAL A 229 3.15 9.07 -9.20
N THR A 230 4.28 8.52 -9.65
CA THR A 230 5.57 8.58 -8.95
C THR A 230 6.17 9.98 -8.94
N GLU A 231 5.96 10.76 -10.01
CA GLU A 231 6.69 12.02 -10.21
C GLU A 231 6.57 12.98 -9.02
N LYS A 232 5.40 13.04 -8.38
CA LYS A 232 5.11 13.91 -7.25
C LYS A 232 5.34 13.26 -5.88
N LEU A 233 5.36 11.93 -5.82
CA LEU A 233 5.30 11.17 -4.58
C LEU A 233 6.62 10.55 -4.18
N TRP A 234 7.48 10.21 -5.14
CA TRP A 234 8.76 9.57 -4.89
C TRP A 234 9.92 10.57 -4.83
N SER A 235 10.86 10.30 -3.93
CA SER A 235 12.16 10.96 -3.92
C SER A 235 12.97 10.58 -5.17
N GLU A 236 14.00 11.35 -5.49
CA GLU A 236 14.92 11.05 -6.58
C GLU A 236 15.61 9.68 -6.42
N LYS A 237 15.82 9.23 -5.17
CA LYS A 237 16.35 7.91 -4.88
C LYS A 237 15.33 6.81 -5.21
N GLU A 238 14.07 6.98 -4.84
CA GLU A 238 13.00 6.03 -5.15
C GLU A 238 12.74 5.97 -6.66
N LYS A 239 12.69 7.11 -7.34
CA LYS A 239 12.55 7.18 -8.80
C LYS A 239 13.69 6.41 -9.48
N LEU A 240 14.93 6.55 -9.00
CA LEU A 240 16.05 5.79 -9.52
C LEU A 240 15.88 4.29 -9.26
N ALA A 241 15.54 3.90 -8.04
CA ALA A 241 15.48 2.51 -7.64
C ALA A 241 14.31 1.74 -8.25
N TYR A 242 13.13 2.37 -8.30
CA TYR A 242 11.86 1.65 -8.53
C TYR A 242 11.14 2.00 -9.84
N ALA A 243 11.70 2.84 -10.71
CA ALA A 243 11.02 3.22 -11.95
C ALA A 243 10.74 2.07 -12.93
N ALA A 244 11.33 0.87 -12.71
CA ALA A 244 10.95 -0.33 -13.45
C ALA A 244 9.52 -0.80 -13.13
N THR A 245 9.02 -0.43 -11.93
CA THR A 245 7.69 -0.77 -11.43
C THR A 245 7.04 0.47 -10.80
N PRO A 246 6.58 1.45 -11.59
CA PRO A 246 6.06 2.70 -11.08
C PRO A 246 4.83 2.50 -10.19
N LEU A 247 4.64 3.41 -9.24
CA LEU A 247 3.49 3.44 -8.36
C LEU A 247 2.24 3.85 -9.15
N PHE A 248 1.18 3.06 -9.08
CA PHE A 248 -0.12 3.40 -9.64
C PHE A 248 -1.10 3.88 -8.57
N LEU A 249 -2.10 4.64 -8.98
CA LEU A 249 -3.30 4.93 -8.22
C LEU A 249 -4.50 4.24 -8.88
N LEU A 250 -5.29 3.53 -8.08
CA LEU A 250 -6.57 3.02 -8.48
C LEU A 250 -7.66 3.63 -7.61
N ARG A 251 -8.75 4.09 -8.21
CA ARG A 251 -9.91 4.68 -7.57
C ARG A 251 -11.17 3.90 -7.93
N ALA A 252 -12.00 3.61 -6.93
CA ALA A 252 -13.32 3.02 -7.11
C ALA A 252 -14.30 3.68 -6.15
N GLU A 253 -15.56 3.84 -6.55
CA GLU A 253 -16.60 4.51 -5.75
C GLU A 253 -17.75 3.57 -5.48
N LYS A 254 -18.22 3.53 -4.22
CA LYS A 254 -19.47 2.83 -3.87
C LYS A 254 -20.65 3.67 -4.33
N PRO A 255 -21.63 3.10 -5.06
CA PRO A 255 -22.82 3.85 -5.47
C PRO A 255 -23.45 4.65 -4.33
N ALA A 256 -23.94 5.85 -4.62
CA ALA A 256 -24.60 6.70 -3.63
C ALA A 256 -25.99 6.19 -3.22
N LYS A 257 -26.57 5.27 -4.01
CA LYS A 257 -27.85 4.60 -3.75
C LYS A 257 -27.83 3.20 -4.35
#